data_435a6fc3cee3ed558c0a70ca381b91c0
#
_entry.id   435a6fc3cee3ed558c0a70ca381b91c0
#
_cell.length_a   1.000
_cell.length_b   1.000
_cell.length_c   1.000
_cell.angle_alpha   90.00
_cell.angle_beta   90.00
_cell.angle_gamma   90.00
#
_symmetry.space_group_name_H-M   'P 1'
#
loop_
_entity.id
_entity.type
_entity.pdbx_description
1 polymer ?
#
loop_
_entity_poly.entity_id
_entity_poly.type
_entity_poly.pdbx_seq_one_letter_code
_entity_poly.pdbx_strand_id
1 'polypeptide(L)'
;MTESWWENYVSRPLGNFIRKHFGDEENAKTENSVVSGNVGIISVKPIKIPEPDREIVLNTHLRRGDNSFQLIAGERLVFTHLNGDKPAYMVIRADAMLTGKSEALFRGLSGNIPFAWSITFFVLAGMFLFLSGYHRWVLPRPSGDIQGNFRTVKEVFREFWKTFVSFFRKKEIGIGILFMLTYRLAESQLLKLASPFMLDDRDAGGLGLTTGEVGMVYGTVGVIALTIGGILGGIAASRKGLHFWLWPMALAISLPNLVYVYLSYMHPESLLWINIAVAVEQFGYGFGFTAYMLYMIYISEGEHKTAHYAICTAFMALGMMIPGMAAGWIEELIGYNRFFIWVMICTLPGFAVLPFLKIDRTFGINEDTDEKS
;
A
#
# COMPACT_ATOMS: atom_id res chain seq x y z
N MET A 1 -19.28 -15.36 21.58
CA MET A 1 -18.69 -14.88 20.33
C MET A 1 -18.18 -16.12 19.59
N THR A 2 -18.74 -16.41 18.43
CA THR A 2 -18.29 -17.52 17.59
C THR A 2 -16.96 -17.11 16.96
N GLU A 3 -15.89 -17.76 17.33
CA GLU A 3 -14.59 -17.59 16.70
C GLU A 3 -14.73 -17.75 15.18
N SER A 4 -14.21 -16.81 14.42
CA SER A 4 -14.34 -16.83 12.97
C SER A 4 -13.60 -18.04 12.38
N TRP A 5 -14.10 -18.59 11.27
CA TRP A 5 -13.43 -19.67 10.52
C TRP A 5 -11.95 -19.30 10.23
N TRP A 6 -11.68 -18.03 9.90
CA TRP A 6 -10.34 -17.51 9.67
C TRP A 6 -9.43 -17.65 10.87
N GLU A 7 -9.92 -17.32 12.05
CA GLU A 7 -9.16 -17.40 13.28
C GLU A 7 -8.72 -18.84 13.62
N ASN A 8 -9.60 -19.78 13.39
CA ASN A 8 -9.34 -21.19 13.68
C ASN A 8 -8.45 -21.90 12.65
N TYR A 9 -8.62 -21.61 11.37
CA TYR A 9 -7.96 -22.36 10.29
C TYR A 9 -6.75 -21.65 9.67
N VAL A 10 -6.60 -20.35 9.84
CA VAL A 10 -5.49 -19.59 9.24
C VAL A 10 -4.72 -18.80 10.29
N SER A 11 -5.35 -17.89 11.02
CA SER A 11 -4.65 -17.00 11.95
C SER A 11 -3.99 -17.74 13.10
N ARG A 12 -4.70 -18.65 13.77
CA ARG A 12 -4.11 -19.46 14.86
C ARG A 12 -3.02 -20.44 14.41
N PRO A 13 -3.20 -21.25 13.34
CA PRO A 13 -2.13 -22.12 12.87
C PRO A 13 -0.90 -21.34 12.42
N LEU A 14 -1.10 -20.23 11.68
CA LEU A 14 -0.01 -19.38 11.25
C LEU A 14 0.65 -18.67 12.43
N GLY A 15 -0.12 -18.13 13.36
CA GLY A 15 0.37 -17.54 14.60
C GLY A 15 1.13 -18.55 15.47
N ASN A 16 0.66 -19.79 15.58
CA ASN A 16 1.35 -20.85 16.28
C ASN A 16 2.66 -21.26 15.59
N PHE A 17 2.68 -21.31 14.26
CA PHE A 17 3.88 -21.52 13.47
C PHE A 17 4.91 -20.42 13.70
N ILE A 18 4.48 -19.16 13.62
CA ILE A 18 5.32 -17.98 13.84
C ILE A 18 5.82 -17.98 15.29
N ARG A 19 4.96 -18.18 16.27
CA ARG A 19 5.35 -18.26 17.70
C ARG A 19 6.36 -19.37 17.96
N LYS A 20 6.15 -20.55 17.39
CA LYS A 20 7.04 -21.69 17.57
C LYS A 20 8.44 -21.46 16.99
N HIS A 21 8.56 -20.70 15.88
CA HIS A 21 9.82 -20.53 15.15
C HIS A 21 10.47 -19.18 15.36
N PHE A 22 9.70 -18.15 15.71
CA PHE A 22 10.16 -16.75 15.77
C PHE A 22 9.95 -16.08 17.14
N GLY A 23 9.33 -16.75 18.10
CA GLY A 23 9.06 -16.25 19.46
C GLY A 23 7.58 -16.04 19.74
N ASP A 24 7.26 -15.83 21.01
CA ASP A 24 5.89 -15.73 21.52
C ASP A 24 5.54 -14.27 21.85
N GLU A 25 4.38 -13.79 21.46
CA GLU A 25 3.93 -12.41 21.75
C GLU A 25 3.70 -12.15 23.26
N GLU A 26 3.49 -13.19 24.06
CA GLU A 26 3.24 -13.10 25.51
C GLU A 26 4.48 -13.40 26.36
N ASN A 27 5.69 -13.17 25.85
CA ASN A 27 6.92 -13.53 26.55
C ASN A 27 7.34 -12.57 27.67
N ALA A 28 6.63 -11.47 27.90
CA ALA A 28 6.97 -10.50 28.92
C ALA A 28 5.75 -10.05 29.73
N LYS A 29 5.95 -9.80 31.01
CA LYS A 29 4.96 -9.19 31.91
C LYS A 29 5.53 -7.97 32.60
N THR A 30 4.66 -7.05 32.97
CA THR A 30 5.02 -5.92 33.83
C THR A 30 5.11 -6.43 35.28
N GLU A 31 6.25 -6.25 35.92
CA GLU A 31 6.44 -6.62 37.32
C GLU A 31 6.05 -5.52 38.28
N ASN A 32 6.57 -4.30 38.08
CA ASN A 32 6.34 -3.17 38.94
C ASN A 32 6.36 -1.86 38.16
N SER A 33 5.65 -0.87 38.64
CA SER A 33 5.73 0.51 38.14
C SER A 33 5.97 1.48 39.30
N VAL A 34 6.89 2.41 39.10
CA VAL A 34 7.22 3.47 40.04
C VAL A 34 7.11 4.80 39.34
N VAL A 35 6.41 5.77 39.97
CA VAL A 35 6.28 7.12 39.43
C VAL A 35 6.99 8.08 40.39
N SER A 36 7.89 8.91 39.84
CA SER A 36 8.60 9.95 40.59
C SER A 36 8.56 11.25 39.78
N GLY A 37 7.84 12.24 40.29
CA GLY A 37 7.60 13.48 39.59
C GLY A 37 6.84 13.24 38.27
N ASN A 38 7.43 13.65 37.13
CA ASN A 38 6.87 13.46 35.79
C ASN A 38 7.47 12.24 35.05
N VAL A 39 8.19 11.35 35.76
CA VAL A 39 8.81 10.16 35.18
C VAL A 39 8.19 8.90 35.75
N GLY A 40 7.73 8.03 34.89
CA GLY A 40 7.26 6.69 35.22
C GLY A 40 8.28 5.64 34.76
N ILE A 41 8.61 4.71 35.65
CA ILE A 41 9.51 3.58 35.36
C ILE A 41 8.69 2.29 35.47
N ILE A 42 8.66 1.52 34.39
CA ILE A 42 7.97 0.24 34.32
C ILE A 42 9.03 -0.85 34.19
N SER A 43 9.04 -1.79 35.12
CA SER A 43 9.90 -2.97 35.02
C SER A 43 9.21 -4.06 34.22
N VAL A 44 9.94 -4.65 33.30
CA VAL A 44 9.48 -5.72 32.41
C VAL A 44 10.42 -6.88 32.51
N LYS A 45 9.88 -8.08 32.59
CA LYS A 45 10.62 -9.34 32.67
C LYS A 45 9.99 -10.40 31.78
N PRO A 46 10.78 -11.25 31.12
CA PRO A 46 10.22 -12.36 30.35
C PRO A 46 9.55 -13.37 31.30
N ILE A 47 8.46 -13.97 30.84
CA ILE A 47 7.75 -15.02 31.58
C ILE A 47 8.64 -16.26 31.71
N LYS A 48 9.47 -16.51 30.70
CA LYS A 48 10.38 -17.65 30.63
C LYS A 48 11.77 -17.17 30.20
N ILE A 49 12.80 -17.62 30.90
CA ILE A 49 14.18 -17.29 30.53
C ILE A 49 14.48 -17.88 29.14
N PRO A 50 15.03 -17.12 28.20
CA PRO A 50 15.37 -17.63 26.87
C PRO A 50 16.42 -18.74 26.94
N GLU A 51 16.34 -19.68 25.99
CA GLU A 51 17.38 -20.70 25.81
C GLU A 51 18.72 -20.07 25.40
N PRO A 52 19.87 -20.71 25.61
CA PRO A 52 21.19 -20.10 25.36
C PRO A 52 21.41 -19.55 23.97
N ASP A 53 20.75 -20.11 22.95
CA ASP A 53 20.89 -19.74 21.55
C ASP A 53 19.72 -18.84 21.04
N ARG A 54 18.88 -18.36 21.97
CA ARG A 54 17.72 -17.55 21.63
C ARG A 54 17.71 -16.25 22.43
N GLU A 55 17.23 -15.18 21.80
CA GLU A 55 16.93 -13.93 22.46
C GLU A 55 15.44 -13.59 22.32
N ILE A 56 14.87 -12.97 23.33
CA ILE A 56 13.55 -12.35 23.30
C ILE A 56 13.77 -10.87 23.17
N VAL A 57 13.25 -10.29 22.09
CA VAL A 57 13.31 -8.84 21.85
C VAL A 57 11.91 -8.27 22.01
N LEU A 58 11.75 -7.33 22.92
CA LEU A 58 10.52 -6.56 23.11
C LEU A 58 10.74 -5.15 22.55
N ASN A 59 9.99 -4.81 21.53
CA ASN A 59 9.97 -3.46 20.94
C ASN A 59 8.74 -2.73 21.47
N THR A 60 8.95 -1.57 22.07
CA THR A 60 7.90 -0.77 22.69
C THR A 60 7.76 0.58 21.99
N HIS A 61 6.52 0.99 21.78
CA HIS A 61 6.20 2.28 21.14
C HIS A 61 4.89 2.83 21.69
N LEU A 62 4.70 4.11 21.56
CA LEU A 62 3.42 4.74 21.84
C LEU A 62 2.41 4.27 20.77
N ARG A 63 1.35 3.61 21.20
CA ARG A 63 0.27 3.16 20.30
C ARG A 63 -0.81 4.23 20.15
N ARG A 64 -1.16 4.89 21.26
CA ARG A 64 -2.28 5.83 21.31
C ARG A 64 -2.11 6.77 22.49
N GLY A 65 -2.72 7.94 22.41
CA GLY A 65 -2.85 8.90 23.50
C GLY A 65 -2.06 10.17 23.24
N ASP A 66 -1.85 10.92 24.30
CA ASP A 66 -1.26 12.25 24.23
C ASP A 66 0.26 12.19 23.97
N ASN A 67 0.73 12.94 22.98
CA ASN A 67 2.16 13.11 22.65
C ASN A 67 2.96 13.76 23.77
N SER A 68 2.30 14.24 24.82
CA SER A 68 2.95 14.69 26.05
C SER A 68 3.66 13.58 26.84
N PHE A 69 3.43 12.31 26.49
CA PHE A 69 4.12 11.16 27.03
C PHE A 69 5.20 10.68 26.07
N GLN A 70 6.45 10.74 26.51
CA GLN A 70 7.62 10.33 25.72
C GLN A 70 8.29 9.10 26.32
N LEU A 71 8.58 8.10 25.51
CA LEU A 71 9.41 6.97 25.91
C LEU A 71 10.88 7.41 25.85
N ILE A 72 11.52 7.56 27.02
CA ILE A 72 12.92 8.02 27.14
C ILE A 72 13.89 6.86 26.99
N ALA A 73 13.53 5.69 27.51
CA ALA A 73 14.32 4.47 27.42
C ALA A 73 13.40 3.25 27.39
N GLY A 74 13.88 2.17 26.78
CA GLY A 74 13.14 0.92 26.69
C GLY A 74 12.38 0.74 25.38
N GLU A 75 12.72 1.49 24.31
CA GLU A 75 12.16 1.24 22.97
C GLU A 75 12.45 -0.19 22.49
N ARG A 76 13.61 -0.71 22.86
CA ARG A 76 14.00 -2.07 22.53
C ARG A 76 14.66 -2.73 23.75
N LEU A 77 14.00 -3.73 24.31
CA LEU A 77 14.50 -4.52 25.42
C LEU A 77 14.90 -5.91 24.89
N VAL A 78 16.14 -6.33 25.17
CA VAL A 78 16.68 -7.62 24.72
C VAL A 78 16.94 -8.49 25.93
N PHE A 79 16.29 -9.63 26.00
CA PHE A 79 16.47 -10.64 27.01
C PHE A 79 17.19 -11.85 26.40
N THR A 80 18.29 -12.22 27.02
CA THR A 80 19.09 -13.37 26.67
C THR A 80 19.12 -14.35 27.84
N HIS A 81 19.72 -15.52 27.67
CA HIS A 81 19.92 -16.47 28.76
C HIS A 81 20.71 -15.87 29.94
N LEU A 82 21.60 -14.89 29.67
CA LEU A 82 22.45 -14.25 30.66
C LEU A 82 21.77 -13.14 31.48
N ASN A 83 20.71 -12.55 30.97
CA ASN A 83 20.02 -11.41 31.61
C ASN A 83 18.50 -11.62 31.75
N GLY A 84 17.97 -12.73 31.30
CA GLY A 84 16.53 -13.02 31.34
C GLY A 84 15.97 -13.21 32.75
N ASP A 85 16.81 -13.35 33.78
CA ASP A 85 16.44 -13.36 35.19
C ASP A 85 16.30 -11.95 35.79
N LYS A 86 16.82 -10.91 35.10
CA LYS A 86 16.81 -9.52 35.55
C LYS A 86 15.71 -8.72 34.87
N PRO A 87 15.03 -7.80 35.59
CA PRO A 87 14.09 -6.89 34.95
C PRO A 87 14.81 -5.88 34.07
N ALA A 88 14.22 -5.60 32.90
CA ALA A 88 14.58 -4.44 32.09
C ALA A 88 13.55 -3.32 32.32
N TYR A 89 13.93 -2.09 32.03
CA TYR A 89 13.14 -0.93 32.42
C TYR A 89 12.72 -0.13 31.18
N MET A 90 11.44 0.24 31.17
CA MET A 90 10.88 1.27 30.31
C MET A 90 10.76 2.56 31.10
N VAL A 91 11.24 3.66 30.56
CA VAL A 91 11.18 4.98 31.22
C VAL A 91 10.32 5.89 30.37
N ILE A 92 9.19 6.29 30.92
CA ILE A 92 8.22 7.17 30.28
C ILE A 92 8.23 8.49 31.01
N ARG A 93 8.33 9.60 30.29
CA ARG A 93 8.27 10.94 30.84
C ARG A 93 7.03 11.65 30.33
N ALA A 94 6.23 12.18 31.25
CA ALA A 94 5.17 13.12 30.94
C ALA A 94 5.72 14.53 30.79
N ASP A 95 5.12 15.35 29.92
CA ASP A 95 5.47 16.76 29.81
C ASP A 95 5.18 17.46 31.15
N ALA A 96 6.13 18.25 31.63
CA ALA A 96 6.02 18.99 32.88
C ALA A 96 4.90 20.05 32.85
N MET A 97 4.46 20.47 31.67
CA MET A 97 3.37 21.43 31.47
C MET A 97 1.98 20.78 31.41
N LEU A 98 1.86 19.47 31.57
CA LEU A 98 0.59 18.78 31.54
C LEU A 98 -0.26 19.15 32.73
N THR A 99 -1.32 19.92 32.54
CA THR A 99 -2.20 20.44 33.62
C THR A 99 -3.52 19.67 33.77
N GLY A 100 -3.83 18.77 32.84
CA GLY A 100 -5.05 17.97 32.78
C GLY A 100 -4.83 16.48 32.92
N LYS A 101 -5.95 15.72 33.06
CA LYS A 101 -5.90 14.26 32.93
C LYS A 101 -5.58 13.90 31.51
N SER A 102 -4.54 13.11 31.31
CA SER A 102 -4.13 12.62 30.00
C SER A 102 -3.73 11.15 30.09
N GLU A 103 -3.94 10.41 29.01
CA GLU A 103 -3.66 8.99 28.95
C GLU A 103 -2.80 8.68 27.72
N ALA A 104 -1.90 7.73 27.87
CA ALA A 104 -1.11 7.19 26.78
C ALA A 104 -1.01 5.68 26.89
N LEU A 105 -1.22 4.98 25.78
CA LEU A 105 -1.11 3.54 25.69
C LEU A 105 0.19 3.19 24.97
N PHE A 106 1.11 2.55 25.67
CA PHE A 106 2.31 1.98 25.08
C PHE A 106 2.07 0.50 24.79
N ARG A 107 2.47 0.07 23.59
CA ARG A 107 2.40 -1.33 23.16
C ARG A 107 3.80 -1.92 23.07
N GLY A 108 3.99 -3.08 23.68
CA GLY A 108 5.17 -3.90 23.51
C GLY A 108 4.88 -5.04 22.52
N LEU A 109 5.72 -5.19 21.50
CA LEU A 109 5.68 -6.31 20.57
C LEU A 109 6.95 -7.14 20.73
N SER A 110 6.78 -8.43 21.03
CA SER A 110 7.89 -9.38 21.09
C SER A 110 8.20 -9.91 19.68
N GLY A 111 9.48 -9.91 19.31
CA GLY A 111 9.95 -10.50 18.06
C GLY A 111 11.24 -9.86 17.57
N ASN A 112 12.03 -10.63 16.86
CA ASN A 112 13.22 -10.11 16.17
C ASN A 112 12.81 -9.53 14.82
N ILE A 113 12.28 -8.30 14.84
CA ILE A 113 11.80 -7.58 13.65
C ILE A 113 12.88 -7.51 12.56
N PRO A 114 14.16 -7.15 12.85
CA PRO A 114 15.21 -7.14 11.83
C PRO A 114 15.42 -8.51 11.17
N PHE A 115 15.34 -9.60 11.93
CA PHE A 115 15.49 -10.95 11.40
C PHE A 115 14.30 -11.34 10.50
N ALA A 116 13.07 -11.01 10.90
CA ALA A 116 11.88 -11.23 10.09
C ALA A 116 11.97 -10.48 8.74
N TRP A 117 12.41 -9.22 8.75
CA TRP A 117 12.64 -8.45 7.53
C TRP A 117 13.75 -9.07 6.68
N SER A 118 14.84 -9.54 7.28
CA SER A 118 15.93 -10.20 6.56
C SER A 118 15.44 -11.44 5.81
N ILE A 119 14.67 -12.31 6.48
CA ILE A 119 14.06 -13.49 5.83
C ILE A 119 13.16 -13.06 4.66
N THR A 120 12.30 -12.06 4.87
CA THR A 120 11.40 -11.56 3.82
C THR A 120 12.19 -11.09 2.60
N PHE A 121 13.25 -10.31 2.80
CA PHE A 121 14.08 -9.84 1.70
C PHE A 121 14.85 -10.96 1.01
N PHE A 122 15.35 -11.95 1.73
CA PHE A 122 16.02 -13.12 1.11
C PHE A 122 15.03 -13.96 0.29
N VAL A 123 13.81 -14.16 0.76
CA VAL A 123 12.76 -14.86 -0.01
C VAL A 123 12.42 -14.07 -1.28
N LEU A 124 12.24 -12.75 -1.18
CA LEU A 124 12.00 -11.90 -2.35
C LEU A 124 13.18 -11.92 -3.33
N ALA A 125 14.41 -11.85 -2.85
CA ALA A 125 15.60 -11.93 -3.69
C ALA A 125 15.67 -13.27 -4.43
N GLY A 126 15.42 -14.38 -3.74
CA GLY A 126 15.35 -15.72 -4.36
C GLY A 126 14.27 -15.81 -5.44
N MET A 127 13.09 -15.25 -5.17
CA MET A 127 11.99 -15.18 -6.14
C MET A 127 12.37 -14.34 -7.37
N PHE A 128 13.01 -13.18 -7.20
CA PHE A 128 13.46 -12.37 -8.32
C PHE A 128 14.54 -13.05 -9.15
N LEU A 129 15.48 -13.76 -8.52
CA LEU A 129 16.48 -14.55 -9.25
C LEU A 129 15.85 -15.69 -10.06
N PHE A 130 14.87 -16.38 -9.45
CA PHE A 130 14.10 -17.41 -10.14
C PHE A 130 13.34 -16.83 -11.35
N LEU A 131 12.60 -15.73 -11.16
CA LEU A 131 11.87 -15.06 -12.23
C LEU A 131 12.81 -14.52 -13.32
N SER A 132 13.98 -14.01 -12.95
CA SER A 132 14.99 -13.56 -13.93
C SER A 132 15.47 -14.71 -14.83
N GLY A 133 15.76 -15.89 -14.22
CA GLY A 133 16.09 -17.10 -14.98
C GLY A 133 14.95 -17.56 -15.88
N TYR A 134 13.72 -17.60 -15.33
CA TYR A 134 12.52 -17.95 -16.10
C TYR A 134 12.31 -17.00 -17.29
N HIS A 135 12.36 -15.69 -17.07
CA HIS A 135 12.18 -14.70 -18.14
C HIS A 135 13.24 -14.81 -19.23
N ARG A 136 14.49 -15.12 -18.87
CA ARG A 136 15.56 -15.32 -19.86
C ARG A 136 15.25 -16.43 -20.88
N TRP A 137 14.47 -17.44 -20.46
CA TRP A 137 14.17 -18.61 -21.29
C TRP A 137 12.81 -18.50 -21.99
N VAL A 138 11.82 -17.87 -21.37
CA VAL A 138 10.44 -17.86 -21.85
C VAL A 138 10.09 -16.61 -22.63
N LEU A 139 10.71 -15.45 -22.31
CA LEU A 139 10.37 -14.21 -23.01
C LEU A 139 10.86 -14.24 -24.46
N PRO A 140 9.97 -13.96 -25.43
CA PRO A 140 10.33 -13.85 -26.83
C PRO A 140 11.29 -12.66 -27.01
N ARG A 141 12.24 -12.82 -27.90
CA ARG A 141 13.15 -11.75 -28.35
C ARG A 141 12.62 -11.19 -29.65
N PRO A 142 11.89 -10.06 -29.62
CA PRO A 142 11.33 -9.50 -30.85
C PRO A 142 12.46 -9.07 -31.80
N SER A 143 12.25 -9.29 -33.10
CA SER A 143 13.21 -8.92 -34.16
C SER A 143 13.43 -7.39 -34.27
N GLY A 144 12.55 -6.58 -33.64
CA GLY A 144 12.71 -5.15 -33.55
C GLY A 144 13.65 -4.66 -32.44
N ASP A 145 14.23 -5.58 -31.66
CA ASP A 145 15.21 -5.26 -30.60
C ASP A 145 16.59 -5.04 -31.26
N ILE A 146 16.71 -3.96 -32.02
CA ILE A 146 17.94 -3.56 -32.69
C ILE A 146 18.90 -3.04 -31.62
N GLN A 147 19.97 -3.77 -31.37
CA GLN A 147 21.06 -3.25 -30.53
C GLN A 147 21.62 -1.96 -31.18
N GLY A 148 21.35 -0.84 -30.51
CA GLY A 148 21.92 0.44 -30.92
C GLY A 148 23.46 0.36 -30.92
N ASN A 149 24.07 0.51 -32.08
CA ASN A 149 25.53 0.56 -32.23
C ASN A 149 26.09 1.89 -31.72
N PHE A 150 25.86 2.19 -30.46
CA PHE A 150 26.43 3.39 -29.82
C PHE A 150 27.89 3.15 -29.47
N ARG A 151 28.76 3.95 -30.06
CA ARG A 151 30.22 3.86 -29.86
C ARG A 151 30.73 4.76 -28.72
N THR A 152 29.93 5.76 -28.33
CA THR A 152 30.34 6.74 -27.29
C THR A 152 29.17 7.07 -26.35
N VAL A 153 29.50 7.38 -25.09
CA VAL A 153 28.52 7.83 -24.08
C VAL A 153 27.76 9.09 -24.55
N LYS A 154 28.44 9.96 -25.30
CA LYS A 154 27.86 11.18 -25.86
C LYS A 154 26.74 10.88 -26.89
N GLU A 155 26.90 9.83 -27.68
CA GLU A 155 25.86 9.38 -28.62
C GLU A 155 24.65 8.83 -27.90
N VAL A 156 24.87 8.02 -26.87
CA VAL A 156 23.78 7.50 -26.02
C VAL A 156 22.98 8.65 -25.40
N PHE A 157 23.68 9.64 -24.83
CA PHE A 157 23.03 10.79 -24.19
C PHE A 157 22.28 11.65 -25.21
N ARG A 158 22.83 11.86 -26.39
CA ARG A 158 22.17 12.61 -27.46
C ARG A 158 20.91 11.91 -27.94
N GLU A 159 20.95 10.60 -28.14
CA GLU A 159 19.78 9.81 -28.57
C GLU A 159 18.71 9.75 -27.47
N PHE A 160 19.12 9.57 -26.21
CA PHE A 160 18.21 9.68 -25.08
C PHE A 160 17.48 11.04 -25.05
N TRP A 161 18.23 12.13 -25.19
CA TRP A 161 17.65 13.48 -25.18
C TRP A 161 16.73 13.73 -26.39
N LYS A 162 17.08 13.25 -27.56
CA LYS A 162 16.24 13.31 -28.75
C LYS A 162 14.92 12.55 -28.54
N THR A 163 15.01 11.34 -28.02
CA THR A 163 13.84 10.51 -27.68
C THR A 163 12.96 11.18 -26.63
N PHE A 164 13.56 11.73 -25.58
CA PHE A 164 12.86 12.45 -24.53
C PHE A 164 12.12 13.69 -25.09
N VAL A 165 12.80 14.52 -25.87
CA VAL A 165 12.17 15.69 -26.51
C VAL A 165 11.08 15.29 -27.49
N SER A 166 11.23 14.18 -28.21
CA SER A 166 10.21 13.69 -29.16
C SER A 166 8.89 13.35 -28.49
N PHE A 167 8.91 12.89 -27.22
CA PHE A 167 7.71 12.66 -26.43
C PHE A 167 6.89 13.94 -26.26
N PHE A 168 7.53 15.04 -25.85
CA PHE A 168 6.86 16.32 -25.62
C PHE A 168 6.41 17.04 -26.89
N ARG A 169 6.87 16.60 -28.06
CA ARG A 169 6.43 17.10 -29.37
C ARG A 169 5.21 16.38 -29.94
N LYS A 170 4.75 15.33 -29.27
CA LYS A 170 3.54 14.62 -29.68
C LYS A 170 2.31 15.53 -29.61
N LYS A 171 1.41 15.34 -30.56
CA LYS A 171 0.14 16.07 -30.59
C LYS A 171 -0.64 15.80 -29.31
N GLU A 172 -1.18 16.85 -28.71
CA GLU A 172 -2.03 16.78 -27.51
C GLU A 172 -1.38 16.17 -26.25
N ILE A 173 -0.03 16.09 -26.24
CA ILE A 173 0.71 15.51 -25.12
C ILE A 173 0.41 16.18 -23.78
N GLY A 174 0.14 17.50 -23.77
CA GLY A 174 -0.19 18.25 -22.56
C GLY A 174 -1.47 17.73 -21.88
N ILE A 175 -2.50 17.41 -22.68
CA ILE A 175 -3.75 16.80 -22.17
C ILE A 175 -3.48 15.39 -21.67
N GLY A 176 -2.65 14.63 -22.37
CA GLY A 176 -2.23 13.29 -21.95
C GLY A 176 -1.47 13.31 -20.61
N ILE A 177 -0.55 14.24 -20.42
CA ILE A 177 0.17 14.42 -19.15
C ILE A 177 -0.81 14.82 -18.05
N LEU A 178 -1.72 15.76 -18.31
CA LEU A 178 -2.73 16.18 -17.35
C LEU A 178 -3.62 15.01 -16.94
N PHE A 179 -4.03 14.16 -17.87
CA PHE A 179 -4.75 12.94 -17.59
C PHE A 179 -3.94 12.00 -16.70
N MET A 180 -2.66 11.74 -17.03
CA MET A 180 -1.79 10.87 -16.25
C MET A 180 -1.60 11.38 -14.81
N LEU A 181 -1.56 12.66 -14.59
CA LEU A 181 -1.42 13.25 -13.26
C LEU A 181 -2.72 13.29 -12.45
N THR A 182 -3.88 13.36 -13.11
CA THR A 182 -5.17 13.61 -12.42
C THR A 182 -6.05 12.38 -12.30
N TYR A 183 -5.95 11.41 -13.21
CA TYR A 183 -6.81 10.24 -13.23
C TYR A 183 -6.76 9.42 -11.93
N ARG A 184 -5.57 9.34 -11.32
CA ARG A 184 -5.34 8.61 -10.08
C ARG A 184 -5.12 9.52 -8.86
N LEU A 185 -5.52 10.78 -8.95
CA LEU A 185 -5.32 11.77 -7.89
C LEU A 185 -6.00 11.35 -6.58
N ALA A 186 -7.22 10.87 -6.65
CA ALA A 186 -7.98 10.34 -5.51
C ALA A 186 -7.31 9.09 -4.93
N GLU A 187 -7.02 8.13 -5.81
CA GLU A 187 -6.40 6.86 -5.47
C GLU A 187 -5.04 7.02 -4.78
N SER A 188 -4.23 7.98 -5.23
CA SER A 188 -2.92 8.25 -4.65
C SER A 188 -2.96 8.61 -3.17
N GLN A 189 -4.02 9.26 -2.73
CA GLN A 189 -4.25 9.66 -1.34
C GLN A 189 -4.92 8.52 -0.56
N LEU A 190 -5.93 7.89 -1.15
CA LEU A 190 -6.63 6.75 -0.55
C LEU A 190 -5.66 5.63 -0.17
N LEU A 191 -4.78 5.24 -1.09
CA LEU A 191 -3.84 4.14 -0.89
C LEU A 191 -2.88 4.36 0.30
N LYS A 192 -2.58 5.62 0.62
CA LYS A 192 -1.73 5.95 1.76
C LYS A 192 -2.43 5.80 3.09
N LEU A 193 -3.73 6.05 3.14
CA LEU A 193 -4.49 6.08 4.40
C LEU A 193 -5.41 4.88 4.59
N ALA A 194 -5.63 4.05 3.59
CA ALA A 194 -6.51 2.89 3.70
C ALA A 194 -6.03 1.89 4.79
N SER A 195 -4.72 1.56 4.81
CA SER A 195 -4.17 0.67 5.83
C SER A 195 -4.10 1.31 7.22
N PRO A 196 -3.60 2.55 7.41
CA PRO A 196 -3.72 3.24 8.69
C PRO A 196 -5.15 3.30 9.21
N PHE A 197 -6.11 3.71 8.39
CA PHE A 197 -7.54 3.75 8.75
C PHE A 197 -8.08 2.40 9.25
N MET A 198 -7.66 1.30 8.65
CA MET A 198 -8.09 -0.02 9.12
C MET A 198 -7.45 -0.42 10.44
N LEU A 199 -6.19 0.00 10.69
CA LEU A 199 -5.41 -0.38 11.86
C LEU A 199 -5.68 0.51 13.08
N ASP A 200 -5.95 1.79 12.85
CA ASP A 200 -6.14 2.76 13.91
C ASP A 200 -7.38 2.42 14.74
N ASP A 201 -7.29 2.72 16.05
CA ASP A 201 -8.37 2.46 16.98
C ASP A 201 -9.65 3.22 16.61
N ARG A 202 -10.80 2.67 16.93
CA ARG A 202 -12.13 3.27 16.64
C ARG A 202 -12.29 4.65 17.26
N ASP A 203 -11.73 4.88 18.44
CA ASP A 203 -11.76 6.18 19.10
C ASP A 203 -10.89 7.23 18.38
N ALA A 204 -9.92 6.81 17.60
CA ALA A 204 -9.15 7.66 16.69
C ALA A 204 -9.82 7.83 15.31
N GLY A 205 -11.00 7.25 15.12
CA GLY A 205 -11.76 7.29 13.88
C GLY A 205 -11.40 6.18 12.88
N GLY A 206 -10.55 5.21 13.26
CA GLY A 206 -10.20 4.03 12.47
C GLY A 206 -11.16 2.86 12.69
N LEU A 207 -10.87 1.72 12.09
CA LEU A 207 -11.68 0.50 12.20
C LEU A 207 -11.23 -0.43 13.33
N GLY A 208 -10.02 -0.27 13.87
CA GLY A 208 -9.46 -1.07 14.95
C GLY A 208 -9.14 -2.51 14.57
N LEU A 209 -8.86 -2.78 13.28
CA LEU A 209 -8.52 -4.12 12.82
C LEU A 209 -7.10 -4.51 13.26
N THR A 210 -6.89 -5.79 13.46
CA THR A 210 -5.55 -6.34 13.65
C THR A 210 -4.76 -6.35 12.34
N THR A 211 -3.44 -6.39 12.42
CA THR A 211 -2.56 -6.51 11.23
C THR A 211 -2.89 -7.75 10.38
N GLY A 212 -3.27 -8.87 11.04
CA GLY A 212 -3.68 -10.09 10.33
C GLY A 212 -4.98 -9.92 9.55
N GLU A 213 -5.97 -9.23 10.13
CA GLU A 213 -7.23 -8.92 9.46
C GLU A 213 -7.03 -7.98 8.27
N VAL A 214 -6.20 -6.93 8.42
CA VAL A 214 -5.84 -6.05 7.30
C VAL A 214 -5.10 -6.83 6.21
N GLY A 215 -4.18 -7.72 6.59
CA GLY A 215 -3.50 -8.62 5.65
C GLY A 215 -4.46 -9.51 4.87
N MET A 216 -5.53 -10.01 5.50
CA MET A 216 -6.58 -10.78 4.83
C MET A 216 -7.43 -9.90 3.90
N VAL A 217 -7.94 -8.79 4.43
CA VAL A 217 -8.87 -7.89 3.72
C VAL A 217 -8.19 -7.29 2.49
N TYR A 218 -7.01 -6.72 2.66
CA TYR A 218 -6.31 -6.02 1.59
C TYR A 218 -5.40 -6.94 0.78
N GLY A 219 -4.62 -7.79 1.48
CA GLY A 219 -3.62 -8.65 0.86
C GLY A 219 -4.20 -9.89 0.18
N THR A 220 -5.32 -10.44 0.66
CA THR A 220 -5.92 -11.64 0.06
C THR A 220 -7.16 -11.28 -0.76
N VAL A 221 -8.20 -10.80 -0.10
CA VAL A 221 -9.48 -10.50 -0.76
C VAL A 221 -9.32 -9.37 -1.77
N GLY A 222 -8.62 -8.30 -1.36
CA GLY A 222 -8.35 -7.14 -2.23
C GLY A 222 -7.54 -7.50 -3.47
N VAL A 223 -6.45 -8.27 -3.33
CA VAL A 223 -5.60 -8.69 -4.47
C VAL A 223 -6.38 -9.59 -5.44
N ILE A 224 -7.19 -10.51 -4.95
CA ILE A 224 -8.05 -11.36 -5.81
C ILE A 224 -9.04 -10.48 -6.58
N ALA A 225 -9.74 -9.58 -5.90
CA ALA A 225 -10.71 -8.68 -6.52
C ALA A 225 -10.06 -7.76 -7.57
N LEU A 226 -8.91 -7.17 -7.24
CA LEU A 226 -8.09 -6.36 -8.15
C LEU A 226 -7.74 -7.14 -9.43
N THR A 227 -7.25 -8.37 -9.26
CA THR A 227 -6.82 -9.22 -10.38
C THR A 227 -7.99 -9.55 -11.30
N ILE A 228 -9.13 -9.93 -10.72
CA ILE A 228 -10.36 -10.20 -11.49
C ILE A 228 -10.82 -8.94 -12.22
N GLY A 229 -10.83 -7.79 -11.53
CA GLY A 229 -11.16 -6.50 -12.13
C GLY A 229 -10.26 -6.16 -13.32
N GLY A 230 -8.95 -6.31 -13.19
CA GLY A 230 -7.98 -6.06 -14.26
C GLY A 230 -8.16 -6.99 -15.47
N ILE A 231 -8.36 -8.29 -15.23
CA ILE A 231 -8.63 -9.27 -16.31
C ILE A 231 -9.92 -8.91 -17.05
N LEU A 232 -11.01 -8.67 -16.33
CA LEU A 232 -12.30 -8.30 -16.93
C LEU A 232 -12.22 -6.94 -17.64
N GLY A 233 -11.46 -5.99 -17.11
CA GLY A 233 -11.14 -4.72 -17.76
C GLY A 233 -10.45 -4.91 -19.11
N GLY A 234 -9.43 -5.77 -19.16
CA GLY A 234 -8.73 -6.13 -20.40
C GLY A 234 -9.66 -6.76 -21.43
N ILE A 235 -10.48 -7.74 -21.02
CA ILE A 235 -11.47 -8.39 -21.89
C ILE A 235 -12.52 -7.38 -22.39
N ALA A 236 -12.99 -6.50 -21.52
CA ALA A 236 -13.95 -5.46 -21.91
C ALA A 236 -13.37 -4.51 -22.95
N ALA A 237 -12.15 -4.03 -22.71
CA ALA A 237 -11.46 -3.12 -23.63
C ALA A 237 -11.17 -3.77 -24.99
N SER A 238 -10.77 -5.06 -25.03
CA SER A 238 -10.51 -5.77 -26.28
C SER A 238 -11.74 -5.94 -27.19
N ARG A 239 -12.95 -5.86 -26.63
CA ARG A 239 -14.21 -6.02 -27.38
C ARG A 239 -14.71 -4.71 -28.00
N LYS A 240 -14.61 -3.57 -27.29
CA LYS A 240 -15.21 -2.29 -27.70
C LYS A 240 -14.23 -1.14 -27.76
N GLY A 241 -12.96 -1.41 -27.54
CA GLY A 241 -11.89 -0.41 -27.54
C GLY A 241 -11.86 0.51 -26.32
N LEU A 242 -10.74 1.19 -26.19
CA LEU A 242 -10.50 2.13 -25.10
C LEU A 242 -11.47 3.32 -25.12
N HIS A 243 -11.77 3.85 -26.30
CA HIS A 243 -12.65 5.01 -26.45
C HIS A 243 -14.03 4.79 -25.79
N PHE A 244 -14.62 3.62 -25.97
CA PHE A 244 -15.92 3.28 -25.36
C PHE A 244 -15.81 3.07 -23.85
N TRP A 245 -14.76 2.35 -23.40
CA TRP A 245 -14.63 1.97 -22.01
C TRP A 245 -13.99 3.03 -21.11
N LEU A 246 -13.46 4.10 -21.66
CA LEU A 246 -12.77 5.15 -20.87
C LEU A 246 -13.65 5.71 -19.75
N TRP A 247 -14.89 6.10 -20.05
CA TRP A 247 -15.81 6.64 -19.06
C TRP A 247 -16.31 5.61 -18.06
N PRO A 248 -16.80 4.42 -18.45
CA PRO A 248 -17.15 3.38 -17.50
C PRO A 248 -16.00 2.97 -16.59
N MET A 249 -14.77 2.89 -17.11
CA MET A 249 -13.61 2.54 -16.33
C MET A 249 -13.18 3.66 -15.37
N ALA A 250 -13.31 4.92 -15.76
CA ALA A 250 -13.09 6.05 -14.87
C ALA A 250 -14.11 6.09 -13.72
N LEU A 251 -15.37 5.74 -13.99
CA LEU A 251 -16.37 5.58 -12.94
C LEU A 251 -16.05 4.39 -12.03
N ALA A 252 -15.61 3.28 -12.61
CA ALA A 252 -15.29 2.07 -11.86
C ALA A 252 -14.10 2.23 -10.90
N ILE A 253 -13.10 3.05 -11.22
CA ILE A 253 -11.99 3.35 -10.30
C ILE A 253 -12.36 4.38 -9.23
N SER A 254 -13.31 5.27 -9.53
CA SER A 254 -13.60 6.43 -8.68
C SER A 254 -14.77 6.20 -7.71
N LEU A 255 -15.90 5.66 -8.20
CA LEU A 255 -17.11 5.51 -7.39
C LEU A 255 -16.95 4.53 -6.21
N PRO A 256 -16.23 3.40 -6.35
CA PRO A 256 -16.04 2.50 -5.23
C PRO A 256 -15.31 3.12 -4.04
N ASN A 257 -14.54 4.19 -4.22
CA ASN A 257 -13.91 4.91 -3.10
C ASN A 257 -14.92 5.42 -2.07
N LEU A 258 -16.22 5.55 -2.45
CA LEU A 258 -17.32 5.84 -1.53
C LEU A 258 -17.45 4.80 -0.41
N VAL A 259 -16.95 3.58 -0.59
CA VAL A 259 -16.99 2.58 0.46
C VAL A 259 -16.18 3.02 1.69
N TYR A 260 -15.09 3.76 1.50
CA TYR A 260 -14.32 4.30 2.63
C TYR A 260 -15.05 5.43 3.35
N VAL A 261 -15.83 6.25 2.63
CA VAL A 261 -16.75 7.20 3.26
C VAL A 261 -17.75 6.43 4.12
N TYR A 262 -18.38 5.38 3.56
CA TYR A 262 -19.30 4.53 4.31
C TYR A 262 -18.63 3.89 5.54
N LEU A 263 -17.46 3.28 5.39
CA LEU A 263 -16.74 2.62 6.48
C LEU A 263 -16.35 3.60 7.60
N SER A 264 -15.93 4.83 7.25
CA SER A 264 -15.54 5.85 8.23
C SER A 264 -16.69 6.44 9.04
N TYR A 265 -17.93 6.43 8.51
CA TYR A 265 -19.10 6.88 9.24
C TYR A 265 -19.80 5.77 10.02
N MET A 266 -19.85 4.57 9.44
CA MET A 266 -20.63 3.46 10.01
C MET A 266 -19.83 2.56 10.95
N HIS A 267 -18.51 2.54 10.84
CA HIS A 267 -17.61 1.72 11.67
C HIS A 267 -18.15 0.29 11.89
N PRO A 268 -18.48 -0.48 10.84
CA PRO A 268 -19.08 -1.79 11.01
C PRO A 268 -18.16 -2.72 11.83
N GLU A 269 -18.77 -3.51 12.71
CA GLU A 269 -18.03 -4.50 13.52
C GLU A 269 -17.76 -5.79 12.72
N SER A 270 -18.59 -6.06 11.73
CA SER A 270 -18.50 -7.28 10.95
C SER A 270 -17.39 -7.20 9.90
N LEU A 271 -16.37 -8.04 10.04
CA LEU A 271 -15.29 -8.18 9.08
C LEU A 271 -15.79 -8.53 7.67
N LEU A 272 -16.97 -9.20 7.57
CA LEU A 272 -17.56 -9.53 6.28
C LEU A 272 -17.92 -8.26 5.47
N TRP A 273 -18.53 -7.26 6.11
CA TRP A 273 -18.89 -5.99 5.44
C TRP A 273 -17.65 -5.21 5.01
N ILE A 274 -16.58 -5.24 5.82
CA ILE A 274 -15.31 -4.61 5.48
C ILE A 274 -14.66 -5.33 4.27
N ASN A 275 -14.68 -6.66 4.26
CA ASN A 275 -14.18 -7.44 3.11
C ASN A 275 -14.96 -7.15 1.83
N ILE A 276 -16.30 -7.07 1.89
CA ILE A 276 -17.13 -6.75 0.71
C ILE A 276 -16.79 -5.33 0.21
N ALA A 277 -16.70 -4.36 1.10
CA ALA A 277 -16.38 -2.98 0.78
C ALA A 277 -15.04 -2.88 0.04
N VAL A 278 -13.98 -3.46 0.61
CA VAL A 278 -12.65 -3.46 0.01
C VAL A 278 -12.60 -4.28 -1.28
N ALA A 279 -13.33 -5.40 -1.37
CA ALA A 279 -13.41 -6.18 -2.61
C ALA A 279 -14.03 -5.36 -3.75
N VAL A 280 -15.09 -4.60 -3.48
CA VAL A 280 -15.74 -3.73 -4.48
C VAL A 280 -14.80 -2.62 -4.93
N GLU A 281 -14.10 -1.99 -3.99
CA GLU A 281 -13.13 -0.93 -4.30
C GLU A 281 -11.96 -1.48 -5.12
N GLN A 282 -11.34 -2.55 -4.69
CA GLN A 282 -10.19 -3.16 -5.37
C GLN A 282 -10.57 -3.74 -6.75
N PHE A 283 -11.77 -4.30 -6.90
CA PHE A 283 -12.28 -4.70 -8.20
C PHE A 283 -12.42 -3.50 -9.14
N GLY A 284 -13.05 -2.42 -8.65
CA GLY A 284 -13.21 -1.18 -9.41
C GLY A 284 -11.88 -0.56 -9.80
N TYR A 285 -10.92 -0.59 -8.88
CA TYR A 285 -9.54 -0.15 -9.14
C TYR A 285 -8.90 -0.98 -10.26
N GLY A 286 -8.90 -2.31 -10.17
CA GLY A 286 -8.33 -3.18 -11.20
C GLY A 286 -8.97 -2.96 -12.57
N PHE A 287 -10.30 -2.89 -12.61
CA PHE A 287 -11.06 -2.67 -13.84
C PHE A 287 -10.77 -1.29 -14.46
N GLY A 288 -10.81 -0.24 -13.65
CA GLY A 288 -10.61 1.13 -14.11
C GLY A 288 -9.16 1.46 -14.44
N PHE A 289 -8.19 0.85 -13.75
CA PHE A 289 -6.76 1.02 -14.05
C PHE A 289 -6.39 0.51 -15.45
N THR A 290 -7.16 -0.43 -15.99
CA THR A 290 -6.96 -0.93 -17.36
C THR A 290 -7.05 0.21 -18.39
N ALA A 291 -8.01 1.15 -18.27
CA ALA A 291 -8.10 2.29 -19.18
C ALA A 291 -6.86 3.18 -19.11
N TYR A 292 -6.32 3.39 -17.91
CA TYR A 292 -5.11 4.16 -17.70
C TYR A 292 -3.89 3.52 -18.39
N MET A 293 -3.71 2.21 -18.21
CA MET A 293 -2.63 1.46 -18.85
C MET A 293 -2.73 1.49 -20.37
N LEU A 294 -3.93 1.26 -20.90
CA LEU A 294 -4.17 1.29 -22.35
C LEU A 294 -3.94 2.69 -22.92
N TYR A 295 -4.32 3.75 -22.21
CA TYR A 295 -4.03 5.11 -22.64
C TYR A 295 -2.52 5.41 -22.66
N MET A 296 -1.76 4.94 -21.66
CA MET A 296 -0.29 5.07 -21.68
C MET A 296 0.33 4.33 -22.88
N ILE A 297 -0.20 3.15 -23.24
CA ILE A 297 0.24 2.41 -24.43
C ILE A 297 -0.09 3.22 -25.67
N TYR A 298 -1.31 3.73 -25.80
CA TYR A 298 -1.78 4.55 -26.93
C TYR A 298 -0.90 5.76 -27.17
N ILE A 299 -0.65 6.57 -26.14
CA ILE A 299 0.16 7.78 -26.27
C ILE A 299 1.65 7.49 -26.51
N SER A 300 2.09 6.28 -26.16
CA SER A 300 3.47 5.86 -26.37
C SER A 300 3.76 5.38 -27.79
N GLU A 301 2.75 5.11 -28.62
CA GLU A 301 2.93 4.60 -29.99
C GLU A 301 3.90 5.43 -30.82
N GLY A 302 4.67 4.77 -31.71
CA GLY A 302 5.65 5.36 -32.59
C GLY A 302 7.04 4.71 -32.48
N GLU A 303 8.03 5.34 -33.10
CA GLU A 303 9.40 4.83 -33.24
C GLU A 303 10.08 4.51 -31.89
N HIS A 304 9.81 5.30 -30.84
CA HIS A 304 10.41 5.17 -29.51
C HIS A 304 9.40 4.65 -28.45
N LYS A 305 8.53 3.71 -28.82
CA LYS A 305 7.39 3.23 -27.99
C LYS A 305 7.78 2.89 -26.55
N THR A 306 8.82 2.07 -26.37
CA THR A 306 9.27 1.63 -25.02
C THR A 306 9.76 2.82 -24.16
N ALA A 307 10.54 3.73 -24.75
CA ALA A 307 11.06 4.88 -24.03
C ALA A 307 9.93 5.88 -23.69
N HIS A 308 8.99 6.10 -24.61
CA HIS A 308 7.82 6.95 -24.35
C HIS A 308 6.92 6.35 -23.26
N TYR A 309 6.73 5.02 -23.26
CA TYR A 309 5.99 4.34 -22.19
C TYR A 309 6.69 4.49 -20.84
N ALA A 310 8.02 4.42 -20.80
CA ALA A 310 8.78 4.69 -19.58
C ALA A 310 8.58 6.13 -19.06
N ILE A 311 8.51 7.12 -19.96
CA ILE A 311 8.18 8.51 -19.57
C ILE A 311 6.74 8.59 -19.01
N CYS A 312 5.78 7.92 -19.63
CA CYS A 312 4.41 7.85 -19.12
C CYS A 312 4.37 7.25 -17.70
N THR A 313 5.13 6.17 -17.44
CA THR A 313 5.21 5.58 -16.10
C THR A 313 5.86 6.52 -15.08
N ALA A 314 6.79 7.40 -15.50
CA ALA A 314 7.33 8.43 -14.63
C ALA A 314 6.26 9.47 -14.26
N PHE A 315 5.42 9.92 -15.20
CA PHE A 315 4.27 10.79 -14.88
C PHE A 315 3.24 10.09 -14.01
N MET A 316 2.98 8.81 -14.21
CA MET A 316 2.16 7.99 -13.32
C MET A 316 2.71 8.00 -11.89
N ALA A 317 4.01 7.80 -11.73
CA ALA A 317 4.65 7.83 -10.42
C ALA A 317 4.54 9.21 -9.75
N LEU A 318 4.78 10.30 -10.50
CA LEU A 318 4.62 11.66 -10.00
C LEU A 318 3.18 11.95 -9.55
N GLY A 319 2.19 11.54 -10.36
CA GLY A 319 0.77 11.67 -10.03
C GLY A 319 0.35 10.88 -8.79
N MET A 320 1.08 9.83 -8.44
CA MET A 320 0.85 9.06 -7.21
C MET A 320 1.63 9.62 -6.01
N MET A 321 2.89 10.00 -6.22
CA MET A 321 3.77 10.40 -5.13
C MET A 321 3.41 11.77 -4.56
N ILE A 322 3.26 12.78 -5.41
CA ILE A 322 3.07 14.16 -4.96
C ILE A 322 1.78 14.32 -4.12
N PRO A 323 0.58 13.91 -4.59
CA PRO A 323 -0.62 14.02 -3.78
C PRO A 323 -0.60 13.08 -2.58
N GLY A 324 -0.01 11.88 -2.73
CA GLY A 324 0.10 10.91 -1.65
C GLY A 324 0.98 11.38 -0.48
N MET A 325 1.97 12.26 -0.74
CA MET A 325 2.78 12.88 0.33
C MET A 325 1.96 13.78 1.26
N ALA A 326 0.95 14.45 0.73
CA ALA A 326 0.10 15.35 1.49
C ALA A 326 -1.02 14.62 2.25
N ALA A 327 -1.30 13.36 1.92
CA ALA A 327 -2.47 12.64 2.42
C ALA A 327 -2.52 12.55 3.96
N GLY A 328 -1.43 12.17 4.61
CA GLY A 328 -1.37 12.07 6.08
C GLY A 328 -1.55 13.42 6.75
N TRP A 329 -0.90 14.47 6.25
CA TRP A 329 -1.07 15.82 6.79
C TRP A 329 -2.51 16.33 6.64
N ILE A 330 -3.16 16.08 5.50
CA ILE A 330 -4.57 16.46 5.30
C ILE A 330 -5.47 15.70 6.26
N GLU A 331 -5.25 14.39 6.40
CA GLU A 331 -6.04 13.56 7.31
C GLU A 331 -5.90 14.03 8.77
N GLU A 332 -4.68 14.32 9.21
CA GLU A 332 -4.40 14.83 10.56
C GLU A 332 -5.14 16.14 10.86
N LEU A 333 -5.35 17.01 9.85
CA LEU A 333 -6.10 18.26 9.99
C LEU A 333 -7.62 18.08 10.02
N ILE A 334 -8.17 17.14 9.23
CA ILE A 334 -9.62 17.08 9.02
C ILE A 334 -10.27 15.77 9.52
N GLY A 335 -9.46 14.76 9.88
CA GLY A 335 -9.88 13.43 10.33
C GLY A 335 -10.38 12.54 9.19
N TYR A 336 -10.44 11.22 9.42
CA TYR A 336 -10.77 10.19 8.42
C TYR A 336 -12.08 10.44 7.68
N ASN A 337 -13.17 10.82 8.38
CA ASN A 337 -14.48 11.00 7.76
C ASN A 337 -14.46 12.06 6.66
N ARG A 338 -13.86 13.22 6.95
CA ARG A 338 -13.75 14.33 5.99
C ARG A 338 -12.67 14.06 4.94
N PHE A 339 -11.63 13.32 5.31
CA PHE A 339 -10.57 12.93 4.40
C PHE A 339 -11.10 12.04 3.27
N PHE A 340 -11.94 11.06 3.55
CA PHE A 340 -12.51 10.23 2.48
C PHE A 340 -13.52 11.01 1.60
N ILE A 341 -14.20 12.02 2.15
CA ILE A 341 -14.97 12.97 1.31
C ILE A 341 -14.04 13.79 0.41
N TRP A 342 -12.91 14.27 0.97
CA TRP A 342 -11.88 14.96 0.19
C TRP A 342 -11.34 14.09 -0.95
N VAL A 343 -11.08 12.82 -0.71
CA VAL A 343 -10.68 11.85 -1.74
C VAL A 343 -11.72 11.79 -2.87
N MET A 344 -13.02 11.81 -2.55
CA MET A 344 -14.07 11.85 -3.57
C MET A 344 -14.04 13.15 -4.39
N ILE A 345 -13.78 14.29 -3.76
CA ILE A 345 -13.62 15.57 -4.48
C ILE A 345 -12.40 15.51 -5.42
N CYS A 346 -11.33 14.85 -5.01
CA CYS A 346 -10.12 14.65 -5.82
C CYS A 346 -10.33 13.77 -7.07
N THR A 347 -11.49 13.14 -7.25
CA THR A 347 -11.83 12.45 -8.52
C THR A 347 -12.22 13.42 -9.62
N LEU A 348 -12.78 14.60 -9.29
CA LEU A 348 -13.33 15.57 -10.24
C LEU A 348 -12.33 16.06 -11.30
N PRO A 349 -11.06 16.39 -10.95
CA PRO A 349 -10.09 16.80 -11.97
C PRO A 349 -9.84 15.71 -13.02
N GLY A 350 -9.80 14.44 -12.63
CA GLY A 350 -9.69 13.30 -13.56
C GLY A 350 -10.84 13.28 -14.56
N PHE A 351 -12.09 13.37 -14.07
CA PHE A 351 -13.27 13.43 -14.94
C PHE A 351 -13.30 14.66 -15.84
N ALA A 352 -12.85 15.81 -15.36
CA ALA A 352 -12.81 17.05 -16.15
C ALA A 352 -11.88 16.95 -17.37
N VAL A 353 -10.86 16.10 -17.32
CA VAL A 353 -9.90 15.93 -18.44
C VAL A 353 -10.41 14.95 -19.49
N LEU A 354 -11.26 13.97 -19.14
CA LEU A 354 -11.69 12.89 -20.06
C LEU A 354 -12.27 13.39 -21.38
N PRO A 355 -13.14 14.45 -21.43
CA PRO A 355 -13.73 14.93 -22.69
C PRO A 355 -12.72 15.47 -23.70
N PHE A 356 -11.54 15.88 -23.24
CA PHE A 356 -10.48 16.45 -24.07
C PHE A 356 -9.52 15.40 -24.64
N LEU A 357 -9.64 14.15 -24.21
CA LEU A 357 -8.83 13.05 -24.72
C LEU A 357 -9.34 12.62 -26.09
N LYS A 358 -8.48 12.73 -27.09
CA LYS A 358 -8.75 12.23 -28.44
C LYS A 358 -8.13 10.86 -28.61
N ILE A 359 -8.95 9.84 -28.54
CA ILE A 359 -8.55 8.44 -28.66
C ILE A 359 -9.18 7.87 -29.93
N ASP A 360 -8.41 7.14 -30.72
CA ASP A 360 -8.94 6.42 -31.86
C ASP A 360 -10.01 5.42 -31.42
N ARG A 361 -11.13 5.39 -32.13
CA ARG A 361 -12.26 4.53 -31.79
C ARG A 361 -11.95 3.05 -31.92
N THR A 362 -10.99 2.70 -32.77
CA THR A 362 -10.58 1.33 -33.05
C THR A 362 -9.48 0.85 -32.12
N PHE A 363 -8.83 1.75 -31.37
CA PHE A 363 -7.71 1.38 -30.51
C PHE A 363 -8.14 0.42 -29.38
N GLY A 364 -7.45 -0.71 -29.32
CA GLY A 364 -7.66 -1.77 -28.34
C GLY A 364 -8.73 -2.79 -28.73
N ILE A 365 -9.37 -2.67 -29.89
CA ILE A 365 -10.29 -3.68 -30.43
C ILE A 365 -9.48 -4.83 -31.02
N ASN A 366 -9.85 -6.06 -30.73
CA ASN A 366 -9.25 -7.24 -31.32
C ASN A 366 -9.98 -7.57 -32.63
N GLU A 367 -9.26 -7.53 -33.78
CA GLU A 367 -9.82 -7.75 -35.12
C GLU A 367 -10.43 -9.14 -35.30
N ASP A 368 -10.01 -10.14 -34.52
CA ASP A 368 -10.57 -11.49 -34.56
C ASP A 368 -12.01 -11.60 -34.03
N THR A 369 -12.57 -10.54 -33.48
CA THR A 369 -13.94 -10.56 -32.91
C THR A 369 -15.01 -10.15 -33.92
N ASP A 370 -14.66 -9.45 -35.00
CA ASP A 370 -15.59 -8.97 -36.01
C ASP A 370 -15.97 -10.02 -37.08
N GLU A 371 -15.20 -11.11 -37.22
CA GLU A 371 -15.55 -12.20 -38.15
C GLU A 371 -16.59 -13.21 -37.57
N LYS A 372 -17.02 -13.05 -36.34
CA LYS A 372 -17.97 -13.97 -35.65
C LYS A 372 -19.29 -13.36 -35.20
N SER A 373 -19.59 -12.13 -35.62
CA SER A 373 -20.87 -11.49 -35.27
C SER A 373 -21.85 -11.42 -36.42
#